data_cb67d3561bbab3e8b08229eaf11bce57
#
_entry.id   cb67d3561bbab3e8b08229eaf11bce57
#
_cell.length_a   1.000
_cell.length_b   1.000
_cell.length_c   1.000
_cell.angle_alpha   90.00
_cell.angle_beta   90.00
_cell.angle_gamma   90.00
#
_symmetry.space_group_name_H-M   'P 1'
#
loop_
_entity.id
_entity.type
_entity.pdbx_description
1 polymer ?
#
loop_
_entity_poly.entity_id
_entity_poly.type
_entity_poly.pdbx_seq_one_letter_code
_entity_poly.pdbx_strand_id
1 'polypeptide(L)'
;MGAIKPFDRTASGTLVGEGGGILVVEAEETAKARGARIHAVLAGTGASQSWCEDTVGLVPDASGESLADAIHAALRDAGLAATDIDAVIPYGCGVPALDRLEANALALVFGANLAEKPLITLAPFVGATIAGFGAIAVAVAARALAEQRLPARLNARETGSLLAAATPSAAHSLRHILVCTPSLGGQNSAVIVSKYG
;
A
#
# COMPACT_ATOMS: atom_id res chain seq x y z
N MET A 1 -7.98 4.03 -25.29
CA MET A 1 -7.07 3.50 -24.29
C MET A 1 -7.76 3.56 -22.94
N GLY A 2 -7.97 2.43 -22.27
CA GLY A 2 -8.63 2.41 -20.97
C GLY A 2 -7.71 2.97 -19.87
N ALA A 3 -8.28 3.72 -18.92
CA ALA A 3 -7.54 4.17 -17.74
C ALA A 3 -7.39 3.00 -16.75
N ILE A 4 -6.27 2.93 -16.01
CA ILE A 4 -6.12 2.01 -14.89
C ILE A 4 -7.08 2.45 -13.77
N LYS A 5 -7.90 1.52 -13.27
CA LYS A 5 -8.97 1.79 -12.30
C LYS A 5 -8.84 0.89 -11.06
N PRO A 6 -7.91 1.17 -10.14
CA PRO A 6 -7.73 0.32 -8.96
C PRO A 6 -8.98 0.25 -8.10
N PHE A 7 -9.39 -0.98 -7.75
CA PHE A 7 -10.56 -1.28 -6.91
C PHE A 7 -11.90 -0.79 -7.47
N ASP A 8 -11.97 -0.43 -8.74
CA ASP A 8 -13.22 -0.02 -9.39
C ASP A 8 -13.93 -1.25 -9.99
N ARG A 9 -15.25 -1.28 -9.91
CA ARG A 9 -16.08 -2.39 -10.45
C ARG A 9 -15.96 -2.53 -11.96
N THR A 10 -15.55 -1.47 -12.64
CA THR A 10 -15.30 -1.45 -14.09
C THR A 10 -13.82 -1.63 -14.45
N ALA A 11 -12.98 -2.04 -13.48
CA ALA A 11 -11.59 -2.37 -13.73
C ALA A 11 -11.51 -3.55 -14.71
N SER A 12 -10.59 -3.46 -15.67
CA SER A 12 -10.44 -4.47 -16.73
C SER A 12 -9.00 -4.88 -16.99
N GLY A 13 -8.06 -4.45 -16.14
CA GLY A 13 -6.66 -4.75 -16.27
C GLY A 13 -5.76 -3.56 -15.95
N THR A 14 -4.48 -3.73 -16.27
CA THR A 14 -3.43 -2.75 -15.98
C THR A 14 -2.62 -2.39 -17.22
N LEU A 15 -1.81 -1.37 -17.09
CA LEU A 15 -0.73 -1.04 -18.02
C LEU A 15 0.58 -1.14 -17.24
N VAL A 16 1.55 -1.85 -17.80
CA VAL A 16 2.90 -1.92 -17.20
C VAL A 16 3.53 -0.54 -17.31
N GLY A 17 4.09 -0.07 -16.20
CA GLY A 17 4.85 1.17 -16.11
C GLY A 17 6.32 0.89 -15.89
N GLU A 18 7.15 1.84 -16.25
CA GLU A 18 8.59 1.82 -15.97
C GLU A 18 8.88 2.79 -14.82
N GLY A 19 9.62 2.34 -13.84
CA GLY A 19 10.01 3.18 -12.71
C GLY A 19 10.52 2.38 -11.53
N GLY A 20 11.24 3.05 -10.66
CA GLY A 20 11.77 2.49 -9.43
C GLY A 20 12.28 3.61 -8.54
N GLY A 21 12.76 3.25 -7.36
CA GLY A 21 13.33 4.17 -6.39
C GLY A 21 14.48 3.52 -5.63
N ILE A 22 15.36 4.33 -5.10
CA ILE A 22 16.41 3.92 -4.17
C ILE A 22 16.15 4.66 -2.86
N LEU A 23 16.06 3.89 -1.78
CA LEU A 23 15.88 4.41 -0.43
C LEU A 23 17.16 4.15 0.38
N VAL A 24 17.64 5.15 1.06
CA VAL A 24 18.72 4.99 2.06
C VAL A 24 18.05 4.72 3.41
N VAL A 25 18.25 3.53 3.93
CA VAL A 25 17.73 3.10 5.22
C VAL A 25 18.92 2.88 6.15
N GLU A 26 18.87 3.50 7.32
CA GLU A 26 19.93 3.41 8.33
C GLU A 26 19.35 3.54 9.75
N ALA A 27 20.12 3.15 10.75
CA ALA A 27 19.71 3.34 12.14
C ALA A 27 19.57 4.83 12.45
N GLU A 28 18.57 5.19 13.26
CA GLU A 28 18.26 6.58 13.61
C GLU A 28 19.45 7.30 14.22
N GLU A 29 20.18 6.63 15.12
CA GLU A 29 21.36 7.17 15.76
C GLU A 29 22.46 7.52 14.75
N THR A 30 22.64 6.69 13.72
CA THR A 30 23.61 6.93 12.64
C THR A 30 23.22 8.14 11.82
N ALA A 31 21.93 8.22 11.44
CA ALA A 31 21.40 9.35 10.69
C ALA A 31 21.57 10.67 11.46
N LYS A 32 21.25 10.67 12.74
CA LYS A 32 21.44 11.84 13.64
C LYS A 32 22.90 12.23 13.78
N ALA A 33 23.79 11.25 14.01
CA ALA A 33 25.22 11.50 14.22
C ALA A 33 25.88 12.21 13.02
N ARG A 34 25.44 11.92 11.79
CA ARG A 34 25.95 12.59 10.58
C ARG A 34 25.14 13.81 10.12
N GLY A 35 24.13 14.23 10.89
CA GLY A 35 23.27 15.37 10.56
C GLY A 35 22.36 15.16 9.36
N ALA A 36 21.96 13.88 9.09
CA ALA A 36 21.08 13.60 7.98
C ALA A 36 19.67 14.15 8.20
N ARG A 37 19.03 14.55 7.10
CA ARG A 37 17.59 14.79 7.11
C ARG A 37 16.85 13.47 7.11
N ILE A 38 16.15 13.16 8.18
CA ILE A 38 15.29 11.99 8.30
C ILE A 38 13.93 12.35 7.70
N HIS A 39 13.49 11.61 6.67
CA HIS A 39 12.23 11.86 5.99
C HIS A 39 11.05 11.15 6.65
N ALA A 40 11.29 9.94 7.15
CA ALA A 40 10.29 9.11 7.83
C ALA A 40 11.01 7.99 8.58
N VAL A 41 10.26 7.21 9.34
CA VAL A 41 10.73 6.01 10.05
C VAL A 41 10.04 4.79 9.44
N LEU A 42 10.79 3.74 9.17
CA LEU A 42 10.24 2.40 8.93
C LEU A 42 9.91 1.80 10.31
N ALA A 43 8.65 1.92 10.71
CA ALA A 43 8.23 1.59 12.07
C ALA A 43 7.97 0.09 12.25
N GLY A 44 7.57 -0.60 11.21
CA GLY A 44 7.31 -2.03 11.27
C GLY A 44 7.26 -2.67 9.89
N THR A 45 7.59 -3.95 9.85
CA THR A 45 7.63 -4.75 8.64
C THR A 45 6.94 -6.09 8.86
N GLY A 46 6.37 -6.64 7.80
CA GLY A 46 5.76 -7.96 7.82
C GLY A 46 5.81 -8.63 6.46
N ALA A 47 5.94 -9.92 6.47
CA ALA A 47 5.95 -10.74 5.26
C ALA A 47 5.20 -12.04 5.50
N SER A 48 4.62 -12.58 4.45
CA SER A 48 3.97 -13.88 4.45
C SER A 48 4.06 -14.52 3.07
N GLN A 49 3.66 -15.78 2.98
CA GLN A 49 3.60 -16.52 1.73
C GLN A 49 2.21 -17.13 1.57
N SER A 50 1.50 -16.78 0.50
CA SER A 50 0.29 -17.48 0.09
C SER A 50 0.63 -18.84 -0.50
N TRP A 51 -0.20 -19.82 -0.23
CA TRP A 51 -0.16 -21.06 -0.99
C TRP A 51 -0.73 -20.83 -2.41
N CYS A 52 -0.05 -21.33 -3.42
CA CYS A 52 -0.48 -21.24 -4.81
C CYS A 52 -0.73 -22.63 -5.35
N GLU A 53 -1.91 -22.86 -5.98
CA GLU A 53 -2.25 -24.14 -6.59
C GLU A 53 -1.40 -24.45 -7.82
N ASP A 54 -1.06 -23.41 -8.56
CA ASP A 54 -0.24 -23.54 -9.76
C ASP A 54 1.25 -23.38 -9.47
N THR A 55 2.09 -24.03 -10.26
CA THR A 55 3.54 -24.07 -10.07
C THR A 55 4.24 -22.74 -10.30
N VAL A 56 3.58 -21.77 -10.92
CA VAL A 56 4.12 -20.44 -11.22
C VAL A 56 3.51 -19.32 -10.40
N GLY A 57 2.50 -19.63 -9.55
CA GLY A 57 1.87 -18.65 -8.67
C GLY A 57 1.15 -17.51 -9.38
N LEU A 58 0.56 -17.79 -10.54
CA LEU A 58 -0.18 -16.79 -11.33
C LEU A 58 -1.63 -16.62 -10.87
N VAL A 59 -2.16 -17.59 -10.12
CA VAL A 59 -3.50 -17.53 -9.55
C VAL A 59 -3.41 -16.92 -8.15
N PRO A 60 -3.90 -15.69 -7.95
CA PRO A 60 -3.83 -15.06 -6.63
C PRO A 60 -4.76 -15.75 -5.64
N ASP A 61 -4.33 -15.85 -4.39
CA ASP A 61 -5.18 -16.27 -3.28
C ASP A 61 -6.27 -15.21 -3.02
N ALA A 62 -7.48 -15.53 -3.47
CA ALA A 62 -8.60 -14.60 -3.39
C ALA A 62 -9.08 -14.33 -1.95
N SER A 63 -8.68 -15.12 -0.94
CA SER A 63 -9.07 -14.91 0.45
C SER A 63 -8.49 -13.61 1.02
N GLY A 64 -7.27 -13.28 0.64
CA GLY A 64 -6.49 -12.17 1.19
C GLY A 64 -5.90 -12.45 2.58
N GLU A 65 -6.12 -13.64 3.14
CA GLU A 65 -5.67 -14.00 4.50
C GLU A 65 -4.15 -13.84 4.65
N SER A 66 -3.40 -14.36 3.70
CA SER A 66 -1.93 -14.28 3.76
C SER A 66 -1.42 -12.82 3.71
N LEU A 67 -2.02 -11.96 2.89
CA LEU A 67 -1.66 -10.54 2.91
C LEU A 67 -2.07 -9.87 4.23
N ALA A 68 -3.23 -10.23 4.80
CA ALA A 68 -3.65 -9.75 6.11
C ALA A 68 -2.65 -10.18 7.20
N ASP A 69 -2.12 -11.41 7.13
CA ASP A 69 -1.08 -11.89 8.05
C ASP A 69 0.20 -11.04 7.98
N ALA A 70 0.65 -10.68 6.76
CA ALA A 70 1.77 -9.77 6.58
C ALA A 70 1.50 -8.40 7.21
N ILE A 71 0.29 -7.86 7.02
CA ILE A 71 -0.11 -6.58 7.62
C ILE A 71 -0.16 -6.68 9.15
N HIS A 72 -0.73 -7.74 9.70
CA HIS A 72 -0.74 -7.96 11.16
C HIS A 72 0.66 -8.12 11.73
N ALA A 73 1.58 -8.76 10.99
CA ALA A 73 2.99 -8.85 11.40
C ALA A 73 3.63 -7.46 11.47
N ALA A 74 3.42 -6.60 10.44
CA ALA A 74 3.93 -5.24 10.44
C ALA A 74 3.34 -4.38 11.58
N LEU A 75 2.06 -4.53 11.88
CA LEU A 75 1.40 -3.84 13.01
C LEU A 75 2.02 -4.26 14.35
N ARG A 76 2.22 -5.57 14.56
CA ARG A 76 2.88 -6.07 15.77
C ARG A 76 4.32 -5.57 15.90
N ASP A 77 5.09 -5.58 14.81
CA ASP A 77 6.46 -5.09 14.78
C ASP A 77 6.55 -3.60 15.13
N ALA A 78 5.58 -2.81 14.65
CA ALA A 78 5.46 -1.39 14.96
C ALA A 78 4.89 -1.10 16.37
N GLY A 79 4.29 -2.07 17.04
CA GLY A 79 3.54 -1.85 18.29
C GLY A 79 2.26 -1.01 18.10
N LEU A 80 1.64 -1.10 16.92
CA LEU A 80 0.46 -0.32 16.53
C LEU A 80 -0.78 -1.20 16.35
N ALA A 81 -1.95 -0.59 16.53
CA ALA A 81 -3.23 -1.17 16.16
C ALA A 81 -3.63 -0.72 14.73
N ALA A 82 -4.55 -1.45 14.09
CA ALA A 82 -5.08 -1.07 12.79
C ALA A 82 -5.76 0.31 12.79
N THR A 83 -6.30 0.72 13.93
CA THR A 83 -6.89 2.05 14.13
C THR A 83 -5.89 3.20 14.03
N ASP A 84 -4.62 2.95 14.32
CA ASP A 84 -3.55 3.97 14.29
C ASP A 84 -3.08 4.29 12.87
N ILE A 85 -3.44 3.47 11.89
CA ILE A 85 -3.10 3.69 10.48
C ILE A 85 -4.01 4.78 9.90
N ASP A 86 -3.41 5.85 9.39
CA ASP A 86 -4.14 7.02 8.82
C ASP A 86 -4.46 6.86 7.33
N ALA A 87 -3.62 6.14 6.58
CA ALA A 87 -3.83 5.87 5.16
C ALA A 87 -3.14 4.57 4.72
N VAL A 88 -3.57 4.03 3.59
CA VAL A 88 -3.01 2.80 3.02
C VAL A 88 -2.55 3.06 1.58
N ILE A 89 -1.37 2.54 1.23
CA ILE A 89 -0.87 2.44 -0.15
C ILE A 89 -0.88 0.96 -0.53
N PRO A 90 -1.96 0.43 -1.09
CA PRO A 90 -2.00 -0.91 -1.65
C PRO A 90 -1.31 -0.93 -3.02
N TYR A 91 -1.00 -2.11 -3.54
CA TYR A 91 -0.50 -2.23 -4.91
C TYR A 91 -1.50 -1.69 -5.93
N GLY A 92 -2.77 -2.07 -5.82
CA GLY A 92 -3.89 -1.46 -6.54
C GLY A 92 -3.62 -1.26 -8.01
N CYS A 93 -3.45 -2.36 -8.77
CA CYS A 93 -3.01 -2.27 -10.17
C CYS A 93 -4.15 -2.27 -11.19
N GLY A 94 -5.42 -2.44 -10.77
CA GLY A 94 -6.58 -2.50 -11.67
C GLY A 94 -6.82 -3.87 -12.30
N VAL A 95 -6.07 -4.91 -11.90
CA VAL A 95 -6.35 -6.30 -12.25
C VAL A 95 -7.38 -6.84 -11.26
N PRO A 96 -8.61 -7.19 -11.69
CA PRO A 96 -9.71 -7.47 -10.78
C PRO A 96 -9.43 -8.56 -9.74
N ALA A 97 -8.66 -9.58 -10.08
CA ALA A 97 -8.32 -10.66 -9.16
C ALA A 97 -7.36 -10.20 -8.05
N LEU A 98 -6.33 -9.41 -8.40
CA LEU A 98 -5.37 -8.85 -7.44
C LEU A 98 -6.02 -7.77 -6.57
N ASP A 99 -6.77 -6.86 -7.17
CA ASP A 99 -7.50 -5.83 -6.42
C ASP A 99 -8.49 -6.44 -5.43
N ARG A 100 -9.13 -7.57 -5.78
CA ARG A 100 -10.03 -8.31 -4.88
C ARG A 100 -9.29 -8.93 -3.70
N LEU A 101 -8.14 -9.57 -3.95
CA LEU A 101 -7.28 -10.11 -2.90
C LEU A 101 -6.92 -9.01 -1.89
N GLU A 102 -6.45 -7.87 -2.38
CA GLU A 102 -6.08 -6.75 -1.52
C GLU A 102 -7.28 -6.17 -0.75
N ALA A 103 -8.42 -6.00 -1.43
CA ALA A 103 -9.64 -5.52 -0.78
C ALA A 103 -10.10 -6.45 0.36
N ASN A 104 -10.03 -7.77 0.14
CA ASN A 104 -10.35 -8.76 1.16
C ASN A 104 -9.36 -8.71 2.34
N ALA A 105 -8.06 -8.63 2.07
CA ALA A 105 -7.05 -8.48 3.11
C ALA A 105 -7.27 -7.23 3.96
N LEU A 106 -7.52 -6.10 3.31
CA LEU A 106 -7.81 -4.84 4.01
C LEU A 106 -9.09 -4.92 4.83
N ALA A 107 -10.12 -5.62 4.33
CA ALA A 107 -11.35 -5.85 5.07
C ALA A 107 -11.13 -6.71 6.33
N LEU A 108 -10.27 -7.74 6.25
CA LEU A 108 -9.91 -8.57 7.40
C LEU A 108 -9.16 -7.75 8.48
N VAL A 109 -8.29 -6.82 8.07
CA VAL A 109 -7.49 -6.01 9.00
C VAL A 109 -8.28 -4.86 9.60
N PHE A 110 -9.03 -4.10 8.78
CA PHE A 110 -9.67 -2.85 9.21
C PHE A 110 -11.15 -2.99 9.54
N GLY A 111 -11.80 -4.09 9.13
CA GLY A 111 -13.23 -4.32 9.36
C GLY A 111 -14.09 -3.16 8.89
N ALA A 112 -15.02 -2.71 9.74
CA ALA A 112 -15.92 -1.59 9.43
C ALA A 112 -15.19 -0.25 9.18
N ASN A 113 -13.99 -0.07 9.74
CA ASN A 113 -13.22 1.16 9.59
C ASN A 113 -12.57 1.29 8.20
N LEU A 114 -12.59 0.25 7.36
CA LEU A 114 -11.99 0.29 6.03
C LEU A 114 -12.62 1.37 5.13
N ALA A 115 -13.92 1.58 5.22
CA ALA A 115 -14.64 2.57 4.41
C ALA A 115 -14.15 4.01 4.65
N GLU A 116 -13.60 4.28 5.82
CA GLU A 116 -13.09 5.59 6.22
C GLU A 116 -11.59 5.75 5.97
N LYS A 117 -10.87 4.65 5.62
CA LYS A 117 -9.43 4.69 5.38
C LYS A 117 -9.12 5.25 4.00
N PRO A 118 -8.39 6.37 3.90
CA PRO A 118 -7.91 6.87 2.63
C PRO A 118 -6.98 5.86 1.96
N LEU A 119 -7.22 5.61 0.67
CA LEU A 119 -6.33 4.80 -0.16
C LEU A 119 -5.53 5.69 -1.12
N ILE A 120 -4.23 5.47 -1.19
CA ILE A 120 -3.33 6.10 -2.15
C ILE A 120 -3.01 5.06 -3.23
N THR A 121 -3.55 5.21 -4.44
CA THR A 121 -3.32 4.28 -5.55
C THR A 121 -2.37 4.91 -6.57
N LEU A 122 -1.25 4.24 -6.85
CA LEU A 122 -0.16 4.80 -7.66
C LEU A 122 -0.24 4.41 -9.13
N ALA A 123 -0.81 3.24 -9.46
CA ALA A 123 -0.88 2.75 -10.83
C ALA A 123 -1.55 3.71 -11.83
N PRO A 124 -2.58 4.51 -11.49
CA PRO A 124 -3.12 5.51 -12.41
C PRO A 124 -2.15 6.61 -12.84
N PHE A 125 -1.08 6.84 -12.06
CA PHE A 125 -0.06 7.86 -12.35
C PHE A 125 1.16 7.32 -13.08
N VAL A 126 1.63 6.11 -12.68
CA VAL A 126 2.94 5.58 -13.10
C VAL A 126 2.86 4.21 -13.78
N GLY A 127 1.66 3.66 -13.93
CA GLY A 127 1.49 2.27 -14.36
C GLY A 127 1.80 1.25 -13.26
N ALA A 128 1.64 -0.02 -13.57
CA ALA A 128 2.05 -1.11 -12.67
C ALA A 128 3.57 -1.32 -12.81
N THR A 129 4.34 -0.81 -11.86
CA THR A 129 5.81 -0.83 -11.89
C THR A 129 6.43 -2.11 -11.34
N ILE A 130 5.61 -3.12 -11.02
CA ILE A 130 6.01 -4.46 -10.58
C ILE A 130 7.08 -4.38 -9.46
N ALA A 131 8.31 -4.77 -9.73
CA ALA A 131 9.41 -4.75 -8.75
C ALA A 131 9.78 -3.34 -8.26
N GLY A 132 9.50 -2.30 -9.03
CA GLY A 132 9.75 -0.91 -8.65
C GLY A 132 8.73 -0.33 -7.66
N PHE A 133 7.58 -0.97 -7.49
CA PHE A 133 6.45 -0.44 -6.71
C PHE A 133 6.83 -0.13 -5.26
N GLY A 134 7.45 -1.07 -4.56
CA GLY A 134 7.71 -0.94 -3.12
C GLY A 134 8.50 0.31 -2.76
N ALA A 135 9.61 0.59 -3.47
CA ALA A 135 10.43 1.77 -3.23
C ALA A 135 9.68 3.07 -3.56
N ILE A 136 8.91 3.10 -4.65
CA ILE A 136 8.08 4.25 -5.01
C ILE A 136 7.02 4.49 -3.93
N ALA A 137 6.33 3.44 -3.48
CA ALA A 137 5.27 3.54 -2.48
C ALA A 137 5.78 4.07 -1.13
N VAL A 138 6.93 3.57 -0.65
CA VAL A 138 7.57 4.06 0.58
C VAL A 138 8.00 5.53 0.43
N ALA A 139 8.55 5.93 -0.72
CA ALA A 139 8.92 7.32 -0.99
C ALA A 139 7.68 8.24 -1.00
N VAL A 140 6.57 7.80 -1.59
CA VAL A 140 5.29 8.54 -1.58
C VAL A 140 4.72 8.62 -0.17
N ALA A 141 4.78 7.54 0.62
CA ALA A 141 4.37 7.56 2.02
C ALA A 141 5.17 8.58 2.83
N ALA A 142 6.51 8.55 2.73
CA ALA A 142 7.38 9.50 3.42
C ALA A 142 7.07 10.96 3.01
N ARG A 143 6.81 11.20 1.72
CA ARG A 143 6.45 12.52 1.22
C ARG A 143 5.09 12.99 1.74
N ALA A 144 4.08 12.12 1.72
CA ALA A 144 2.74 12.43 2.24
C ALA A 144 2.79 12.77 3.74
N LEU A 145 3.56 12.01 4.52
CA LEU A 145 3.80 12.28 5.94
C LEU A 145 4.49 13.63 6.17
N ALA A 146 5.51 13.96 5.37
CA ALA A 146 6.23 15.22 5.49
C ALA A 146 5.36 16.44 5.13
N GLU A 147 4.53 16.32 4.10
CA GLU A 147 3.66 17.40 3.62
C GLU A 147 2.29 17.44 4.32
N GLN A 148 1.97 16.43 5.13
CA GLN A 148 0.66 16.28 5.76
C GLN A 148 -0.47 16.41 4.71
N ARG A 149 -0.27 15.73 3.58
CA ARG A 149 -1.16 15.79 2.43
C ARG A 149 -1.25 14.45 1.72
N LEU A 150 -2.46 14.04 1.43
CA LEU A 150 -2.74 12.88 0.59
C LEU A 150 -2.73 13.28 -0.89
N PRO A 151 -2.07 12.52 -1.77
CA PRO A 151 -2.24 12.69 -3.22
C PRO A 151 -3.68 12.37 -3.64
N ALA A 152 -4.07 12.86 -4.82
CA ALA A 152 -5.36 12.53 -5.38
C ALA A 152 -5.49 11.02 -5.64
N ARG A 153 -6.66 10.46 -5.39
CA ARG A 153 -7.01 9.11 -5.85
C ARG A 153 -7.78 9.22 -7.16
N LEU A 154 -7.23 8.66 -8.23
CA LEU A 154 -7.79 8.74 -9.57
C LEU A 154 -8.56 7.47 -9.95
N ASN A 155 -9.52 7.64 -10.86
CA ASN A 155 -10.21 6.57 -11.59
C ASN A 155 -11.00 5.55 -10.73
N ALA A 156 -11.34 5.87 -9.49
CA ALA A 156 -12.12 5.03 -8.59
C ALA A 156 -13.52 5.59 -8.42
N ARG A 157 -14.41 5.33 -9.39
CA ARG A 157 -15.79 5.87 -9.42
C ARG A 157 -16.81 4.91 -8.82
N GLU A 158 -16.64 3.61 -9.05
CA GLU A 158 -17.57 2.55 -8.65
C GLU A 158 -16.87 1.52 -7.76
N THR A 159 -16.43 1.94 -6.56
CA THR A 159 -15.61 1.11 -5.65
C THR A 159 -16.41 0.17 -4.75
N GLY A 160 -17.74 0.24 -4.75
CA GLY A 160 -18.55 -0.48 -3.76
C GLY A 160 -18.45 0.14 -2.35
N SER A 161 -19.07 -0.52 -1.37
CA SER A 161 -19.23 0.04 -0.01
C SER A 161 -18.01 -0.03 0.90
N LEU A 162 -16.99 -0.81 0.54
CA LEU A 162 -15.86 -1.11 1.45
C LEU A 162 -14.63 -0.22 1.23
N LEU A 163 -14.56 0.51 0.12
CA LEU A 163 -13.38 1.29 -0.24
C LEU A 163 -13.78 2.71 -0.63
N ALA A 164 -13.01 3.69 -0.16
CA ALA A 164 -13.27 5.08 -0.47
C ALA A 164 -13.19 5.36 -1.98
N ALA A 165 -14.09 6.19 -2.48
CA ALA A 165 -14.11 6.63 -3.87
C ALA A 165 -12.90 7.52 -4.22
N ALA A 166 -12.79 7.89 -5.50
CA ALA A 166 -11.79 8.86 -5.95
C ALA A 166 -11.93 10.19 -5.20
N THR A 167 -10.80 10.73 -4.76
CA THR A 167 -10.74 11.97 -4.00
C THR A 167 -9.70 12.92 -4.57
N PRO A 168 -9.90 14.25 -4.50
CA PRO A 168 -8.84 15.20 -4.80
C PRO A 168 -7.72 15.12 -3.76
N SER A 169 -6.55 15.67 -4.10
CA SER A 169 -5.48 15.86 -3.11
C SER A 169 -5.97 16.76 -1.98
N ALA A 170 -5.76 16.35 -0.73
CA ALA A 170 -6.26 17.05 0.45
C ALA A 170 -5.25 17.05 1.59
N ALA A 171 -5.30 18.10 2.42
CA ALA A 171 -4.58 18.12 3.70
C ALA A 171 -5.16 17.05 4.64
N HIS A 172 -4.28 16.37 5.37
CA HIS A 172 -4.64 15.32 6.29
C HIS A 172 -3.65 15.26 7.44
N SER A 173 -4.12 15.00 8.65
CA SER A 173 -3.24 14.70 9.77
C SER A 173 -2.76 13.26 9.63
N LEU A 174 -1.48 13.07 9.32
CA LEU A 174 -0.88 11.78 9.02
C LEU A 174 0.25 11.48 10.00
N ARG A 175 0.21 10.31 10.62
CA ARG A 175 1.26 9.79 11.50
C ARG A 175 1.81 8.46 10.99
N HIS A 176 0.94 7.57 10.51
CA HIS A 176 1.28 6.22 10.09
C HIS A 176 0.61 5.88 8.76
N ILE A 177 1.39 5.47 7.78
CA ILE A 177 0.91 4.99 6.48
C ILE A 177 1.34 3.55 6.30
N LEU A 178 0.38 2.67 6.03
CA LEU A 178 0.62 1.29 5.64
C LEU A 178 0.91 1.22 4.14
N VAL A 179 2.01 0.62 3.77
CA VAL A 179 2.31 0.17 2.39
C VAL A 179 2.20 -1.33 2.36
N CYS A 180 1.41 -1.90 1.48
CA CYS A 180 1.27 -3.35 1.36
C CYS A 180 1.16 -3.78 -0.10
N THR A 181 1.65 -4.98 -0.38
CA THR A 181 1.61 -5.53 -1.74
C THR A 181 1.61 -7.05 -1.72
N PRO A 182 0.67 -7.66 -2.46
CA PRO A 182 0.82 -9.04 -2.90
C PRO A 182 1.73 -9.09 -4.13
N SER A 183 2.34 -10.24 -4.36
CA SER A 183 3.13 -10.49 -5.56
C SER A 183 2.66 -11.76 -6.26
N LEU A 184 2.85 -11.84 -7.56
CA LEU A 184 2.79 -13.10 -8.29
C LEU A 184 3.81 -14.06 -7.68
N GLY A 185 3.42 -15.33 -7.48
CA GLY A 185 4.21 -16.29 -6.71
C GLY A 185 3.86 -16.34 -5.23
N GLY A 186 2.89 -15.54 -4.78
CA GLY A 186 2.30 -15.59 -3.45
C GLY A 186 3.08 -14.88 -2.34
N GLN A 187 4.19 -14.19 -2.65
CA GLN A 187 4.86 -13.39 -1.64
C GLN A 187 4.00 -12.17 -1.30
N ASN A 188 3.85 -11.90 -0.01
CA ASN A 188 3.15 -10.72 0.49
C ASN A 188 4.09 -9.94 1.40
N SER A 189 4.03 -8.62 1.31
CA SER A 189 4.80 -7.75 2.20
C SER A 189 3.98 -6.55 2.66
N ALA A 190 4.29 -6.10 3.87
CA ALA A 190 3.71 -4.89 4.45
C ALA A 190 4.80 -4.10 5.19
N VAL A 191 4.75 -2.79 5.08
CA VAL A 191 5.65 -1.86 5.75
C VAL A 191 4.83 -0.72 6.33
N ILE A 192 5.09 -0.35 7.57
CA ILE A 192 4.51 0.85 8.19
C ILE A 192 5.55 1.95 8.17
N VAL A 193 5.20 3.03 7.48
CA VAL A 193 6.00 4.25 7.40
C VAL A 193 5.40 5.26 8.36
N SER A 194 6.18 5.76 9.31
CA SER A 194 5.74 6.70 10.33
C SER A 194 6.41 8.05 10.17
N LYS A 195 5.69 9.10 10.56
CA LYS A 195 6.22 10.44 10.61
C LYS A 195 7.38 10.50 11.60
N TYR A 196 8.46 11.17 11.21
CA TYR A 196 9.58 11.45 12.08
C TYR A 196 9.38 12.79 12.80
N GLY A 197 9.42 12.77 14.13
CA GLY A 197 9.38 13.96 14.99
C GLY A 197 8.00 14.54 15.22
#